data_c838a1e098fe32c671ddef468fce90d9
#
_entry.id   c838a1e098fe32c671ddef468fce90d9
#
_cell.length_a   1.000
_cell.length_b   1.000
_cell.length_c   1.000
_cell.angle_alpha   90.00
_cell.angle_beta   90.00
_cell.angle_gamma   90.00
#
_symmetry.space_group_name_H-M   'P 1'
#
loop_
_entity.id
_entity.type
_entity.pdbx_description
1 polymer ?
#
loop_
_entity_poly.entity_id
_entity_poly.type
_entity_poly.pdbx_seq_one_letter_code
_entity_poly.pdbx_strand_id
1 'polypeptide(L)'
;VLATPAVAALVEKTCWQAIAPELELGMTTVGTSLQLAHTAPTPIGMVVQCDCEVLEVTDRRVRFGFRVYDDVTEVAGGEHERYLVDAERFLKKAESKI
;
A
#
# COMPACT_ATOMS: atom_id res chain seq x y z
N VAL A 1 15.11 -12.93 -8.67
CA VAL A 1 13.66 -12.99 -8.54
C VAL A 1 13.15 -11.76 -7.79
N LEU A 2 11.87 -11.47 -7.92
CA LEU A 2 11.20 -10.38 -7.23
C LEU A 2 11.22 -10.64 -5.72
N ALA A 3 11.80 -9.72 -4.96
CA ALA A 3 11.92 -9.85 -3.50
C ALA A 3 10.64 -9.37 -2.80
N THR A 4 10.32 -9.97 -1.67
CA THR A 4 9.15 -9.61 -0.87
C THR A 4 9.10 -8.12 -0.50
N PRO A 5 10.20 -7.45 -0.09
CA PRO A 5 10.16 -6.02 0.17
C PRO A 5 9.77 -5.17 -1.05
N ALA A 6 10.13 -5.60 -2.25
CA ALA A 6 9.75 -4.91 -3.48
C ALA A 6 8.25 -5.07 -3.75
N VAL A 7 7.69 -6.24 -3.45
CA VAL A 7 6.23 -6.48 -3.54
C VAL A 7 5.51 -5.56 -2.55
N ALA A 8 6.00 -5.48 -1.31
CA ALA A 8 5.41 -4.61 -0.29
C ALA A 8 5.39 -3.14 -0.73
N ALA A 9 6.49 -2.65 -1.30
CA ALA A 9 6.59 -1.28 -1.80
C ALA A 9 5.59 -1.02 -2.93
N LEU A 10 5.42 -1.97 -3.86
CA LEU A 10 4.45 -1.87 -4.94
C LEU A 10 3.02 -1.80 -4.41
N VAL A 11 2.68 -2.62 -3.42
CA VAL A 11 1.36 -2.64 -2.80
C VAL A 11 1.06 -1.30 -2.13
N GLU A 12 1.97 -0.80 -1.32
CA GLU A 12 1.77 0.47 -0.63
C GLU A 12 1.58 1.62 -1.61
N LYS A 13 2.41 1.67 -2.65
CA LYS A 13 2.31 2.70 -3.70
C LYS A 13 0.97 2.64 -4.42
N THR A 14 0.53 1.44 -4.81
CA THR A 14 -0.74 1.24 -5.51
C THR A 14 -1.90 1.72 -4.65
N CYS A 15 -1.91 1.37 -3.37
CA CYS A 15 -2.99 1.72 -2.47
C CYS A 15 -3.05 3.24 -2.19
N TRP A 16 -1.92 3.88 -1.88
CA TRP A 16 -1.97 5.31 -1.59
C TRP A 16 -2.27 6.13 -2.84
N GLN A 17 -1.80 5.72 -4.01
CA GLN A 17 -2.12 6.40 -5.27
C GLN A 17 -3.60 6.28 -5.63
N ALA A 18 -4.23 5.17 -5.28
CA ALA A 18 -5.64 4.93 -5.58
C ALA A 18 -6.57 5.94 -4.89
N ILE A 19 -6.23 6.38 -3.69
CA ILE A 19 -7.07 7.28 -2.90
C ILE A 19 -6.55 8.72 -2.82
N ALA A 20 -5.29 8.97 -3.20
CA ALA A 20 -4.71 10.31 -3.13
C ALA A 20 -5.55 11.40 -3.80
N PRO A 21 -6.14 11.18 -4.99
CA PRO A 21 -6.97 12.21 -5.63
C PRO A 21 -8.24 12.59 -4.87
N GLU A 22 -8.68 11.74 -3.96
CA GLU A 22 -9.90 11.96 -3.16
C GLU A 22 -9.64 12.73 -1.87
N LEU A 23 -8.38 12.97 -1.53
CA LEU A 23 -8.03 13.61 -0.27
C LEU A 23 -8.09 15.13 -0.36
N GLU A 24 -8.47 15.76 0.74
CA GLU A 24 -8.45 17.22 0.86
C GLU A 24 -7.01 17.74 0.86
N LEU A 25 -6.85 19.00 0.47
CA LEU A 25 -5.56 19.67 0.46
C LEU A 25 -4.90 19.61 1.84
N GLY A 26 -3.63 19.23 1.87
CA GLY A 26 -2.87 19.10 3.11
C GLY A 26 -3.00 17.76 3.81
N MET A 27 -3.90 16.90 3.32
CA MET A 27 -4.09 15.55 3.86
C MET A 27 -3.31 14.52 3.06
N THR A 28 -2.84 13.51 3.75
CA THR A 28 -2.18 12.34 3.14
C THR A 28 -2.51 11.09 3.94
N THR A 29 -2.00 9.96 3.52
CA THR A 29 -2.13 8.71 4.27
C THR A 29 -0.76 8.11 4.55
N VAL A 30 -0.69 7.38 5.67
CA VAL A 30 0.49 6.60 6.05
C VAL A 30 0.09 5.15 6.22
N GLY A 31 0.98 4.23 5.87
CA GLY A 31 0.75 2.81 6.08
C GLY A 31 0.86 2.44 7.55
N THR A 32 -0.11 1.69 8.06
CA THR A 32 -0.15 1.27 9.46
C THR A 32 -0.04 -0.23 9.64
N SER A 33 -0.44 -1.01 8.65
CA SER A 33 -0.24 -2.45 8.68
C SER A 33 -0.23 -3.03 7.27
N LEU A 34 0.45 -4.14 7.12
CA LEU A 34 0.51 -4.87 5.87
C LEU A 34 0.59 -6.36 6.19
N GLN A 35 -0.40 -7.11 5.72
CA GLN A 35 -0.40 -8.57 5.76
C GLN A 35 -0.26 -9.05 4.33
N LEU A 36 0.88 -9.67 4.02
CA LEU A 36 1.23 -10.06 2.66
C LEU A 36 1.68 -11.51 2.64
N ALA A 37 1.05 -12.30 1.79
CA ALA A 37 1.51 -13.63 1.46
C ALA A 37 2.12 -13.59 0.07
N HIS A 38 3.43 -13.85 -0.04
CA HIS A 38 4.16 -13.90 -1.29
C HIS A 38 4.29 -15.38 -1.67
N THR A 39 3.44 -15.83 -2.58
CA THR A 39 3.16 -17.25 -2.78
C THR A 39 3.81 -17.86 -4.02
N ALA A 40 4.32 -17.05 -4.94
CA ALA A 40 4.98 -17.53 -6.13
C ALA A 40 6.12 -16.60 -6.54
N PRO A 41 7.23 -17.13 -7.09
CA PRO A 41 8.34 -16.30 -7.54
C PRO A 41 8.10 -15.70 -8.92
N THR A 42 8.65 -14.51 -9.16
CA THR A 42 8.65 -13.86 -10.47
C THR A 42 10.08 -13.63 -10.91
N PRO A 43 10.47 -14.08 -12.12
CA PRO A 43 11.81 -13.87 -12.62
C PRO A 43 12.08 -12.42 -13.03
N ILE A 44 13.36 -12.07 -13.08
CA ILE A 44 13.82 -10.78 -13.57
C ILE A 44 13.33 -10.56 -15.00
N GLY A 45 12.85 -9.35 -15.28
CA GLY A 45 12.39 -8.97 -16.61
C GLY A 45 10.90 -9.18 -16.86
N MET A 46 10.21 -9.87 -15.98
CA MET A 46 8.77 -10.05 -16.09
C MET A 46 8.05 -8.90 -15.37
N VAL A 47 7.01 -8.37 -15.98
CA VAL A 47 6.20 -7.28 -15.41
C VAL A 47 5.26 -7.83 -14.33
N VAL A 48 5.13 -7.09 -13.24
CA VAL A 48 4.14 -7.38 -12.20
C VAL A 48 3.13 -6.24 -12.11
N GLN A 49 1.90 -6.59 -11.80
CA GLN A 49 0.79 -5.67 -11.65
C GLN A 49 0.13 -5.89 -10.29
N CYS A 50 -0.24 -4.80 -9.63
CA CYS A 50 -0.97 -4.85 -8.37
C CYS A 50 -2.35 -4.23 -8.56
N ASP A 51 -3.39 -4.96 -8.16
CA ASP A 51 -4.75 -4.47 -8.08
C ASP A 51 -5.12 -4.31 -6.61
N CYS A 52 -5.80 -3.22 -6.27
CA CYS A 52 -6.29 -3.00 -4.93
C CYS A 52 -7.75 -2.57 -4.95
N GLU A 53 -8.46 -2.86 -3.86
CA GLU A 53 -9.80 -2.35 -3.65
C GLU A 53 -9.96 -1.90 -2.20
N VAL A 54 -10.75 -0.87 -1.98
CA VAL A 54 -11.10 -0.42 -0.64
C VAL A 54 -12.13 -1.37 -0.07
N LEU A 55 -11.81 -2.02 1.04
CA LEU A 55 -12.71 -2.95 1.73
C LEU A 55 -13.55 -2.25 2.79
N GLU A 56 -12.95 -1.26 3.47
CA GLU A 56 -13.63 -0.57 4.57
C GLU A 56 -13.00 0.79 4.81
N VAL A 57 -13.84 1.76 5.12
CA VAL A 57 -13.40 3.08 5.58
C VAL A 57 -14.08 3.32 6.94
N THR A 58 -13.28 3.49 7.99
CA THR A 58 -13.78 3.72 9.35
C THR A 58 -12.99 4.87 9.96
N ASP A 59 -13.66 6.00 10.23
CA ASP A 59 -13.02 7.22 10.71
C ASP A 59 -11.89 7.65 9.75
N ARG A 60 -10.63 7.57 10.20
CA ARG A 60 -9.45 7.94 9.41
C ARG A 60 -8.71 6.73 8.85
N ARG A 61 -9.27 5.55 9.03
CA ARG A 61 -8.65 4.29 8.65
C ARG A 61 -9.24 3.80 7.34
N VAL A 62 -8.37 3.39 6.42
CA VAL A 62 -8.77 2.79 5.14
C VAL A 62 -8.11 1.42 5.05
N ARG A 63 -8.92 0.38 4.88
CA ARG A 63 -8.44 -0.98 4.72
C ARG A 63 -8.64 -1.41 3.28
N PHE A 64 -7.57 -1.95 2.70
CA PHE A 64 -7.53 -2.41 1.31
C PHE A 64 -7.32 -3.92 1.25
N GLY A 65 -7.95 -4.56 0.25
CA GLY A 65 -7.51 -5.85 -0.22
C GLY A 65 -6.67 -5.67 -1.47
N PHE A 66 -5.68 -6.53 -1.68
CA PHE A 66 -4.83 -6.43 -2.87
C PHE A 66 -4.43 -7.79 -3.39
N ARG A 67 -4.07 -7.82 -4.68
CA ARG A 67 -3.49 -8.96 -5.36
C ARG A 67 -2.40 -8.48 -6.29
N VAL A 68 -1.34 -9.27 -6.40
CA VAL A 68 -0.22 -8.99 -7.30
C VAL A 68 -0.08 -10.15 -8.27
N TYR A 69 0.06 -9.83 -9.55
CA TYR A 69 0.15 -10.81 -10.64
C TYR A 69 1.40 -10.58 -11.45
N ASP A 70 1.99 -11.64 -11.96
CA ASP A 70 2.89 -11.55 -13.10
C ASP A 70 2.14 -12.00 -14.37
N ASP A 71 2.85 -12.22 -15.48
CA ASP A 71 2.22 -12.59 -16.74
C ASP A 71 1.62 -14.01 -16.73
N VAL A 72 1.93 -14.81 -15.74
CA VAL A 72 1.58 -16.24 -15.69
C VAL A 72 0.62 -16.55 -14.56
N THR A 73 0.80 -15.97 -13.37
CA THR A 73 0.04 -16.35 -12.18
C THR A 73 -0.06 -15.21 -11.16
N GLU A 74 -0.93 -15.42 -10.18
CA GLU A 74 -0.97 -14.58 -8.98
C GLU A 74 0.26 -14.92 -8.12
N VAL A 75 0.98 -13.89 -7.68
CA VAL A 75 2.23 -14.06 -6.93
C VAL A 75 2.15 -13.60 -5.49
N ALA A 76 1.19 -12.75 -5.17
CA ALA A 76 1.01 -12.26 -3.80
C ALA A 76 -0.41 -11.75 -3.58
N GLY A 77 -0.83 -11.70 -2.33
CA GLY A 77 -2.11 -11.15 -1.95
C GLY A 77 -2.15 -10.85 -0.47
N GLY A 78 -3.18 -10.13 -0.04
CA GLY A 78 -3.38 -9.82 1.36
C GLY A 78 -4.18 -8.56 1.60
N GLU A 79 -3.91 -7.90 2.73
CA GLU A 79 -4.58 -6.67 3.14
C GLU A 79 -3.58 -5.63 3.58
N HIS A 80 -3.94 -4.36 3.36
CA HIS A 80 -3.12 -3.22 3.73
C HIS A 80 -4.01 -2.17 4.38
N GLU A 81 -3.53 -1.59 5.48
CA GLU A 81 -4.25 -0.53 6.16
C GLU A 81 -3.45 0.76 6.09
N ARG A 82 -4.17 1.84 5.81
CA ARG A 82 -3.60 3.19 5.81
C ARG A 82 -4.43 4.08 6.74
N TYR A 83 -3.78 5.13 7.24
CA TYR A 83 -4.41 6.08 8.14
C TYR A 83 -4.30 7.48 7.57
N LEU A 84 -5.42 8.21 7.57
CA LEU A 84 -5.51 9.57 7.08
C LEU A 84 -4.90 10.53 8.10
N VAL A 85 -3.95 11.35 7.68
CA VAL A 85 -3.26 12.30 8.54
C VAL A 85 -3.15 13.67 7.89
N ASP A 86 -3.08 14.71 8.71
CA ASP A 86 -2.66 16.03 8.27
C ASP A 86 -1.13 15.98 8.09
N ALA A 87 -0.66 16.20 6.87
CA ALA A 87 0.74 15.99 6.52
C ALA A 87 1.69 16.85 7.36
N GLU A 88 1.36 18.13 7.56
CA GLU A 88 2.21 19.05 8.33
C GLU A 88 2.27 18.66 9.81
N ARG A 89 1.12 18.36 10.40
CA ARG A 89 1.05 17.96 11.82
C ARG A 89 1.74 16.64 12.06
N PHE A 90 1.61 15.71 11.13
CA PHE A 90 2.24 14.41 11.22
C PHE A 90 3.76 14.52 11.18
N LEU A 91 4.28 15.35 10.27
CA LEU A 91 5.72 15.60 10.15
C LEU A 91 6.28 16.24 11.43
N LYS A 92 5.57 17.23 11.98
CA LYS A 92 5.96 17.87 13.25
C LYS A 92 6.00 16.87 14.40
N LYS A 93 5.04 15.98 14.46
CA LYS A 93 5.02 14.93 15.49
C LYS A 93 6.23 14.01 15.36
N ALA A 94 6.60 13.63 14.15
CA ALA A 94 7.78 12.80 13.92
C ALA A 94 9.07 13.55 14.32
N GLU A 95 9.21 14.80 13.93
CA GLU A 95 10.36 15.63 14.25
C GLU A 95 10.51 15.89 15.76
N SER A 96 9.41 15.87 16.51
CA SER A 96 9.45 16.10 17.97
C SER A 96 10.22 15.03 18.74
N LYS A 97 10.55 13.92 18.08
CA LYS A 97 11.35 12.83 18.68
C LYS A 97 12.85 13.05 18.62
N ILE A 98 13.28 14.03 17.90
CA ILE A 98 14.71 14.33 17.72
C ILE A 98 15.25 15.21 18.85
#